data_88e3239818cf83150241ab620c014487
#
_entry.id   88e3239818cf83150241ab620c014487
#
_cell.length_a   1.000
_cell.length_b   1.000
_cell.length_c   1.000
_cell.angle_alpha   90.00
_cell.angle_beta   90.00
_cell.angle_gamma   90.00
#
_symmetry.space_group_name_H-M   'P 1'
#
loop_
_entity.id
_entity.type
_entity.pdbx_description
1 polymer ?
#
loop_
_entity_poly.entity_id
_entity_poly.type
_entity_poly.pdbx_seq_one_letter_code
_entity_poly.pdbx_strand_id
1 'polypeptide(L)'
;MNLKHIPLLLLPFSLQLNAQEIKAELNKEFKRQEKMSYILDYPKNTKGNVPLIVFLHGSGERGNNLELVKAHSPFTYKNLIKEPVAILAPQCPADSWWDTVTVYNLIKEIQKKYKIDASRIYLTGLSMGGWGTLKLAMEHPEMFAAVASVCAPTDQVMTANIQQFKDLNMKIFHGGMDDIVLPENAFKFYQKLHPVNPTAELVIFPNDNHNSWDSTYSNPQLYEWMLSKKKEK
;
A
#
# COMPACT_ATOMS: atom_id res chain seq x y z
N MET A 1 23.42 -63.50 -58.79
CA MET A 1 22.19 -62.81 -58.54
C MET A 1 22.56 -61.48 -57.81
N ASN A 2 22.63 -60.39 -58.58
CA ASN A 2 23.13 -59.12 -58.08
C ASN A 2 21.95 -58.30 -57.57
N LEU A 3 21.89 -58.05 -56.23
CA LEU A 3 20.98 -57.07 -55.64
C LEU A 3 21.53 -55.70 -55.89
N LYS A 4 20.81 -54.91 -56.70
CA LYS A 4 21.09 -53.48 -56.88
C LYS A 4 20.57 -52.69 -55.67
N HIS A 5 21.46 -52.00 -54.93
CA HIS A 5 21.09 -51.06 -53.91
C HIS A 5 20.46 -49.83 -54.54
N ILE A 6 19.21 -49.57 -54.20
CA ILE A 6 18.54 -48.30 -54.54
C ILE A 6 18.81 -47.32 -53.37
N PRO A 7 19.43 -46.18 -53.59
CA PRO A 7 19.61 -45.18 -52.55
C PRO A 7 18.27 -44.51 -52.25
N LEU A 8 17.81 -44.64 -51.02
CA LEU A 8 16.67 -43.88 -50.48
C LEU A 8 17.08 -42.41 -50.29
N LEU A 9 16.64 -41.54 -51.21
CA LEU A 9 16.83 -40.09 -51.09
C LEU A 9 15.85 -39.57 -50.05
N LEU A 10 16.32 -39.34 -48.83
CA LEU A 10 15.59 -38.60 -47.81
C LEU A 10 15.68 -37.07 -48.15
N LEU A 11 14.63 -36.55 -48.74
CA LEU A 11 14.42 -35.11 -48.89
C LEU A 11 14.09 -34.54 -47.50
N PRO A 12 14.85 -33.54 -47.01
CA PRO A 12 14.47 -32.87 -45.76
C PRO A 12 13.20 -32.04 -46.01
N PHE A 13 12.10 -32.47 -45.40
CA PHE A 13 10.85 -31.70 -45.36
C PHE A 13 11.05 -30.62 -44.27
N SER A 14 11.52 -29.44 -44.66
CA SER A 14 11.53 -28.29 -43.78
C SER A 14 10.11 -27.71 -43.66
N LEU A 15 9.42 -28.05 -42.56
CA LEU A 15 8.21 -27.35 -42.16
C LEU A 15 8.61 -25.90 -41.80
N GLN A 16 8.44 -24.98 -42.72
CA GLN A 16 8.50 -23.55 -42.39
C GLN A 16 7.21 -23.21 -41.63
N LEU A 17 7.31 -23.12 -40.32
CA LEU A 17 6.28 -22.52 -39.47
C LEU A 17 6.31 -20.99 -39.71
N ASN A 18 5.50 -20.51 -40.63
CA ASN A 18 5.31 -19.09 -40.83
C ASN A 18 4.40 -18.56 -39.73
N ALA A 19 5.01 -17.93 -38.70
CA ALA A 19 4.27 -17.16 -37.72
C ALA A 19 3.84 -15.82 -38.37
N GLN A 20 2.56 -15.49 -38.31
CA GLN A 20 2.03 -14.20 -38.75
C GLN A 20 2.00 -13.24 -37.55
N GLU A 21 2.68 -12.11 -37.66
CA GLU A 21 2.53 -11.02 -36.70
C GLU A 21 1.18 -10.31 -36.93
N ILE A 22 0.32 -10.28 -35.90
CA ILE A 22 -0.95 -9.58 -35.93
C ILE A 22 -0.83 -8.38 -35.00
N LYS A 23 -0.94 -7.16 -35.56
CA LYS A 23 -1.05 -5.93 -34.81
C LYS A 23 -2.52 -5.55 -34.71
N ALA A 24 -3.03 -5.50 -33.48
CA ALA A 24 -4.43 -5.19 -33.23
C ALA A 24 -4.56 -4.32 -31.96
N GLU A 25 -5.65 -3.57 -31.89
CA GLU A 25 -6.01 -2.76 -30.72
C GLU A 25 -7.23 -3.37 -30.04
N LEU A 26 -7.16 -3.50 -28.70
CA LEU A 26 -8.33 -3.87 -27.91
C LEU A 26 -9.04 -2.58 -27.45
N ASN A 27 -10.19 -2.29 -28.06
CA ASN A 27 -11.09 -1.21 -27.64
C ASN A 27 -12.34 -1.80 -27.00
N LYS A 28 -12.31 -1.95 -25.67
CA LYS A 28 -13.41 -2.55 -24.91
C LYS A 28 -13.51 -1.93 -23.52
N GLU A 29 -14.71 -1.50 -23.15
CA GLU A 29 -15.02 -1.06 -21.80
C GLU A 29 -15.25 -2.26 -20.88
N PHE A 30 -14.59 -2.26 -19.70
CA PHE A 30 -14.79 -3.26 -18.67
C PHE A 30 -15.43 -2.61 -17.44
N LYS A 31 -16.53 -3.19 -16.95
CA LYS A 31 -17.14 -2.81 -15.67
C LYS A 31 -16.55 -3.68 -14.57
N ARG A 32 -16.03 -3.04 -13.51
CA ARG A 32 -15.52 -3.70 -12.32
C ARG A 32 -16.53 -3.56 -11.19
N GLN A 33 -16.88 -4.69 -10.55
CA GLN A 33 -17.61 -4.67 -9.29
C GLN A 33 -16.61 -4.66 -8.14
N GLU A 34 -16.72 -3.66 -7.25
CA GLU A 34 -15.87 -3.52 -6.07
C GLU A 34 -16.67 -3.89 -4.82
N LYS A 35 -16.04 -4.71 -3.96
CA LYS A 35 -16.60 -5.06 -2.66
C LYS A 35 -15.48 -5.09 -1.65
N MET A 36 -15.59 -4.28 -0.58
CA MET A 36 -14.63 -4.25 0.51
C MET A 36 -15.37 -3.99 1.82
N SER A 37 -15.20 -4.87 2.78
CA SER A 37 -15.71 -4.67 4.14
C SER A 37 -14.75 -3.75 4.90
N TYR A 38 -15.28 -2.92 5.80
CA TYR A 38 -14.46 -1.99 6.58
C TYR A 38 -15.09 -1.69 7.94
N ILE A 39 -14.28 -1.22 8.88
CA ILE A 39 -14.71 -0.53 10.08
C ILE A 39 -14.41 0.95 9.90
N LEU A 40 -15.38 1.79 10.21
CA LEU A 40 -15.21 3.23 10.35
C LEU A 40 -15.56 3.63 11.78
N ASP A 41 -14.58 4.03 12.56
CA ASP A 41 -14.81 4.71 13.83
C ASP A 41 -14.92 6.20 13.55
N TYR A 42 -16.14 6.72 13.61
CA TYR A 42 -16.45 8.13 13.35
C TYR A 42 -16.82 8.83 14.66
N PRO A 43 -16.19 9.95 15.02
CA PRO A 43 -16.45 10.61 16.30
C PRO A 43 -17.86 11.19 16.36
N LYS A 44 -18.52 11.01 17.51
CA LYS A 44 -19.85 11.55 17.76
C LYS A 44 -19.81 13.05 18.08
N ASN A 45 -20.86 13.78 17.74
CA ASN A 45 -21.10 15.18 18.14
C ASN A 45 -20.02 16.19 17.66
N THR A 46 -19.43 15.98 16.50
CA THR A 46 -18.47 16.92 15.91
C THR A 46 -19.19 18.07 15.21
N LYS A 47 -18.70 19.30 15.40
CA LYS A 47 -19.27 20.52 14.79
C LYS A 47 -18.68 20.87 13.42
N GLY A 48 -17.87 20.03 12.80
CA GLY A 48 -17.19 20.35 11.55
C GLY A 48 -16.66 19.10 10.87
N ASN A 49 -15.87 19.31 9.83
CA ASN A 49 -15.14 18.21 9.19
C ASN A 49 -14.01 17.72 10.10
N VAL A 50 -13.85 16.41 10.18
CA VAL A 50 -12.83 15.75 11.00
C VAL A 50 -11.73 15.17 10.13
N PRO A 51 -10.51 15.07 10.65
CA PRO A 51 -9.42 14.33 10.00
C PRO A 51 -9.78 12.86 9.82
N LEU A 52 -9.18 12.21 8.85
CA LEU A 52 -9.32 10.77 8.58
C LEU A 52 -7.97 10.08 8.63
N ILE A 53 -7.81 9.07 9.49
CA ILE A 53 -6.70 8.12 9.43
C ILE A 53 -7.19 6.87 8.72
N VAL A 54 -6.55 6.51 7.61
CA VAL A 54 -6.77 5.25 6.89
C VAL A 54 -5.69 4.28 7.30
N PHE A 55 -6.09 3.13 7.80
CA PHE A 55 -5.18 2.08 8.27
C PHE A 55 -5.31 0.81 7.43
N LEU A 56 -4.19 0.33 6.91
CA LEU A 56 -4.10 -0.93 6.17
C LEU A 56 -3.37 -1.98 7.01
N HIS A 57 -4.10 -3.05 7.35
CA HIS A 57 -3.60 -4.14 8.19
C HIS A 57 -2.60 -5.05 7.47
N GLY A 58 -1.92 -5.92 8.21
CA GLY A 58 -0.99 -6.92 7.69
C GLY A 58 -1.68 -8.16 7.09
N SER A 59 -0.90 -9.15 6.75
CA SER A 59 -1.42 -10.39 6.14
C SER A 59 -2.24 -11.25 7.11
N GLY A 60 -2.01 -11.11 8.42
CA GLY A 60 -2.67 -11.89 9.46
C GLY A 60 -4.15 -11.55 9.66
N GLU A 61 -4.56 -10.33 9.30
CA GLU A 61 -5.92 -9.82 9.52
C GLU A 61 -6.80 -9.92 8.26
N ARG A 62 -6.32 -10.58 7.19
CA ARG A 62 -7.10 -10.88 5.98
C ARG A 62 -8.30 -11.77 6.29
N GLY A 63 -9.33 -11.66 5.49
CA GLY A 63 -10.48 -12.57 5.56
C GLY A 63 -11.82 -11.88 5.64
N ASN A 64 -12.70 -12.40 6.50
CA ASN A 64 -14.08 -11.93 6.65
C ASN A 64 -14.48 -11.63 8.10
N ASN A 65 -13.55 -11.73 9.04
CA ASN A 65 -13.76 -11.30 10.43
C ASN A 65 -13.25 -9.87 10.62
N LEU A 66 -14.14 -8.90 10.50
CA LEU A 66 -13.80 -7.47 10.59
C LEU A 66 -13.16 -7.06 11.91
N GLU A 67 -13.40 -7.76 13.00
CA GLU A 67 -12.81 -7.39 14.29
C GLU A 67 -11.28 -7.50 14.29
N LEU A 68 -10.72 -8.35 13.40
CA LEU A 68 -9.28 -8.52 13.26
C LEU A 68 -8.57 -7.23 12.80
N VAL A 69 -9.23 -6.37 12.00
CA VAL A 69 -8.60 -5.13 11.51
C VAL A 69 -8.29 -4.12 12.61
N LYS A 70 -8.81 -4.33 13.83
CA LYS A 70 -8.49 -3.51 15.01
C LYS A 70 -7.20 -3.92 15.68
N ALA A 71 -6.74 -5.15 15.46
CA ALA A 71 -5.48 -5.63 16.02
C ALA A 71 -4.31 -4.80 15.47
N HIS A 72 -3.31 -4.56 16.30
CA HIS A 72 -2.07 -3.87 15.90
C HIS A 72 -2.27 -2.53 15.19
N SER A 73 -3.33 -1.80 15.50
CA SER A 73 -3.81 -0.66 14.71
C SER A 73 -3.95 0.61 15.55
N PRO A 74 -4.13 1.78 14.92
CA PRO A 74 -4.49 3.01 15.63
C PRO A 74 -5.75 2.90 16.51
N PHE A 75 -6.64 1.92 16.29
CA PHE A 75 -7.79 1.68 17.18
C PHE A 75 -7.35 1.31 18.60
N THR A 76 -6.31 0.48 18.74
CA THR A 76 -5.76 0.07 20.04
C THR A 76 -5.22 1.26 20.82
N TYR A 77 -4.69 2.26 20.12
CA TYR A 77 -4.02 3.42 20.71
C TYR A 77 -4.81 4.72 20.55
N LYS A 78 -6.13 4.63 20.31
CA LYS A 78 -6.99 5.80 20.09
C LYS A 78 -6.96 6.83 21.23
N ASN A 79 -6.73 6.39 22.45
CA ASN A 79 -6.57 7.24 23.63
C ASN A 79 -5.36 8.19 23.57
N LEU A 80 -4.39 7.93 22.68
CA LEU A 80 -3.24 8.79 22.44
C LEU A 80 -3.56 9.94 21.49
N ILE A 81 -4.70 9.86 20.76
CA ILE A 81 -5.12 10.87 19.79
C ILE A 81 -5.92 11.96 20.51
N LYS A 82 -5.39 13.18 20.54
CA LYS A 82 -5.90 14.29 21.37
C LYS A 82 -7.04 15.10 20.75
N GLU A 83 -7.39 14.85 19.49
CA GLU A 83 -8.50 15.52 18.80
C GLU A 83 -9.49 14.52 18.19
N PRO A 84 -10.73 14.93 17.90
CA PRO A 84 -11.68 14.07 17.20
C PRO A 84 -11.17 13.70 15.81
N VAL A 85 -10.99 12.41 15.54
CA VAL A 85 -10.52 11.86 14.28
C VAL A 85 -11.37 10.66 13.87
N ALA A 86 -11.64 10.51 12.58
CA ALA A 86 -12.20 9.29 12.04
C ALA A 86 -11.07 8.29 11.72
N ILE A 87 -11.28 7.01 12.02
CA ILE A 87 -10.34 5.93 11.69
C ILE A 87 -11.06 4.95 10.77
N LEU A 88 -10.54 4.76 9.55
CA LEU A 88 -11.05 3.82 8.56
C LEU A 88 -10.07 2.65 8.44
N ALA A 89 -10.55 1.44 8.70
CA ALA A 89 -9.81 0.20 8.46
C ALA A 89 -10.62 -0.72 7.55
N PRO A 90 -10.30 -0.79 6.27
CA PRO A 90 -10.82 -1.81 5.38
C PRO A 90 -10.22 -3.18 5.69
N GLN A 91 -10.90 -4.25 5.28
CA GLN A 91 -10.38 -5.61 5.36
C GLN A 91 -10.05 -6.16 3.99
N CYS A 92 -8.80 -6.57 3.80
CA CYS A 92 -8.33 -7.29 2.63
C CYS A 92 -8.90 -8.72 2.64
N PRO A 93 -9.42 -9.26 1.51
CA PRO A 93 -9.87 -10.64 1.43
C PRO A 93 -8.77 -11.67 1.72
N ALA A 94 -9.15 -12.91 2.10
CA ALA A 94 -8.25 -13.94 2.62
C ALA A 94 -7.05 -14.22 1.69
N ASP A 95 -7.27 -14.42 0.40
CA ASP A 95 -6.24 -14.87 -0.54
C ASP A 95 -5.79 -13.72 -1.49
N SER A 96 -5.81 -12.48 -0.96
CA SER A 96 -5.52 -11.29 -1.74
C SER A 96 -4.42 -10.43 -1.12
N TRP A 97 -3.89 -9.54 -1.95
CA TRP A 97 -3.13 -8.37 -1.53
C TRP A 97 -4.02 -7.13 -1.61
N TRP A 98 -3.51 -6.00 -1.11
CA TRP A 98 -4.24 -4.74 -1.13
C TRP A 98 -4.52 -4.30 -2.57
N ASP A 99 -5.79 -4.19 -2.89
CA ASP A 99 -6.30 -3.56 -4.11
C ASP A 99 -6.44 -2.05 -3.86
N THR A 100 -5.43 -1.31 -4.25
CA THR A 100 -5.34 0.14 -3.99
C THR A 100 -6.43 0.93 -4.70
N VAL A 101 -6.93 0.46 -5.86
CA VAL A 101 -8.06 1.09 -6.57
C VAL A 101 -9.32 1.02 -5.71
N THR A 102 -9.66 -0.15 -5.16
CA THR A 102 -10.81 -0.32 -4.30
C THR A 102 -10.66 0.48 -2.99
N VAL A 103 -9.46 0.53 -2.39
CA VAL A 103 -9.20 1.35 -1.20
C VAL A 103 -9.38 2.85 -1.51
N TYR A 104 -8.84 3.32 -2.63
CA TYR A 104 -9.03 4.70 -3.07
C TYR A 104 -10.50 5.07 -3.22
N ASN A 105 -11.27 4.24 -3.92
CA ASN A 105 -12.69 4.45 -4.12
C ASN A 105 -13.48 4.42 -2.80
N LEU A 106 -13.11 3.53 -1.87
CA LEU A 106 -13.67 3.52 -0.53
C LEU A 106 -13.42 4.84 0.21
N ILE A 107 -12.19 5.37 0.19
CA ILE A 107 -11.88 6.67 0.80
C ILE A 107 -12.75 7.78 0.20
N LYS A 108 -12.91 7.80 -1.13
CA LYS A 108 -13.78 8.77 -1.83
C LYS A 108 -15.25 8.65 -1.39
N GLU A 109 -15.74 7.43 -1.22
CA GLU A 109 -17.12 7.20 -0.72
C GLU A 109 -17.28 7.65 0.75
N ILE A 110 -16.29 7.42 1.61
CA ILE A 110 -16.30 7.92 3.00
C ILE A 110 -16.32 9.45 3.02
N GLN A 111 -15.51 10.11 2.18
CA GLN A 111 -15.54 11.58 2.05
C GLN A 111 -16.89 12.13 1.60
N LYS A 112 -17.65 11.41 0.76
CA LYS A 112 -18.99 11.81 0.33
C LYS A 112 -20.05 11.63 1.42
N LYS A 113 -19.92 10.56 2.22
CA LYS A 113 -20.94 10.16 3.22
C LYS A 113 -20.76 10.82 4.57
N TYR A 114 -19.54 11.22 4.92
CA TYR A 114 -19.18 11.74 6.23
C TYR A 114 -18.47 13.10 6.10
N LYS A 115 -18.54 13.90 7.16
CA LYS A 115 -17.85 15.21 7.22
C LYS A 115 -16.35 15.01 7.45
N ILE A 116 -15.63 14.62 6.40
CA ILE A 116 -14.18 14.46 6.42
C ILE A 116 -13.49 15.74 5.91
N ASP A 117 -12.45 16.18 6.61
CA ASP A 117 -11.55 17.24 6.14
C ASP A 117 -10.65 16.68 5.03
N ALA A 118 -10.95 17.01 3.78
CA ALA A 118 -10.20 16.54 2.62
C ALA A 118 -8.73 16.98 2.60
N SER A 119 -8.36 18.01 3.39
CA SER A 119 -6.97 18.45 3.55
C SER A 119 -6.22 17.69 4.65
N ARG A 120 -6.91 16.82 5.41
CA ARG A 120 -6.37 16.12 6.59
C ARG A 120 -6.70 14.64 6.52
N ILE A 121 -6.29 13.99 5.41
CA ILE A 121 -6.38 12.55 5.23
C ILE A 121 -4.98 11.97 5.39
N TYR A 122 -4.84 11.01 6.27
CA TYR A 122 -3.60 10.36 6.63
C TYR A 122 -3.66 8.88 6.29
N LEU A 123 -2.55 8.32 5.84
CA LEU A 123 -2.45 6.91 5.45
C LEU A 123 -1.36 6.23 6.25
N THR A 124 -1.67 5.08 6.82
CA THR A 124 -0.70 4.23 7.51
C THR A 124 -1.04 2.75 7.35
N GLY A 125 -0.08 1.89 7.52
CA GLY A 125 -0.27 0.45 7.49
C GLY A 125 1.01 -0.30 7.81
N LEU A 126 0.86 -1.57 8.17
CA LEU A 126 1.94 -2.42 8.63
C LEU A 126 2.16 -3.63 7.71
N SER A 127 3.41 -4.06 7.52
CA SER A 127 3.78 -5.25 6.75
C SER A 127 3.15 -5.22 5.34
N MET A 128 2.29 -6.18 4.98
CA MET A 128 1.50 -6.15 3.74
C MET A 128 0.72 -4.83 3.58
N GLY A 129 0.16 -4.30 4.67
CA GLY A 129 -0.51 -2.98 4.68
C GLY A 129 0.46 -1.82 4.53
N GLY A 130 1.69 -1.97 4.99
CA GLY A 130 2.78 -1.02 4.74
C GLY A 130 3.11 -0.91 3.25
N TRP A 131 3.17 -2.05 2.54
CA TRP A 131 3.27 -2.09 1.08
C TRP A 131 2.06 -1.40 0.42
N GLY A 132 0.84 -1.74 0.87
CA GLY A 132 -0.38 -1.09 0.37
C GLY A 132 -0.39 0.42 0.60
N THR A 133 0.15 0.87 1.73
CA THR A 133 0.35 2.30 2.07
C THR A 133 1.29 2.98 1.07
N LEU A 134 2.46 2.40 0.82
CA LEU A 134 3.40 2.97 -0.15
C LEU A 134 2.82 2.98 -1.56
N LYS A 135 2.17 1.89 -1.98
CA LYS A 135 1.57 1.78 -3.31
C LYS A 135 0.46 2.82 -3.51
N LEU A 136 -0.48 2.92 -2.57
CA LEU A 136 -1.59 3.87 -2.65
C LEU A 136 -1.09 5.33 -2.60
N ALA A 137 -0.08 5.62 -1.77
CA ALA A 137 0.54 6.94 -1.71
C ALA A 137 1.29 7.31 -3.00
N MET A 138 1.91 6.34 -3.67
CA MET A 138 2.54 6.53 -4.98
C MET A 138 1.51 6.81 -6.08
N GLU A 139 0.38 6.10 -6.07
CA GLU A 139 -0.68 6.22 -7.08
C GLU A 139 -1.51 7.51 -6.92
N HIS A 140 -1.69 7.97 -5.66
CA HIS A 140 -2.53 9.13 -5.31
C HIS A 140 -1.85 10.04 -4.27
N PRO A 141 -0.65 10.58 -4.57
CA PRO A 141 0.07 11.43 -3.61
C PRO A 141 -0.70 12.68 -3.23
N GLU A 142 -1.57 13.16 -4.11
CA GLU A 142 -2.42 14.33 -3.89
C GLU A 142 -3.50 14.09 -2.82
N MET A 143 -3.78 12.85 -2.44
CA MET A 143 -4.84 12.55 -1.46
C MET A 143 -4.39 12.77 0.00
N PHE A 144 -3.12 12.52 0.31
CA PHE A 144 -2.67 12.36 1.69
C PHE A 144 -1.89 13.55 2.23
N ALA A 145 -2.24 14.01 3.43
CA ALA A 145 -1.51 15.04 4.16
C ALA A 145 -0.24 14.50 4.84
N ALA A 146 -0.28 13.24 5.26
CA ALA A 146 0.90 12.51 5.75
C ALA A 146 0.75 11.01 5.53
N VAL A 147 1.88 10.33 5.39
CA VAL A 147 1.98 8.89 5.15
C VAL A 147 2.99 8.27 6.13
N ALA A 148 2.57 7.22 6.83
CA ALA A 148 3.42 6.45 7.76
C ALA A 148 3.40 4.97 7.37
N SER A 149 4.50 4.47 6.82
CA SER A 149 4.66 3.06 6.43
C SER A 149 5.46 2.30 7.47
N VAL A 150 4.97 1.13 7.91
CA VAL A 150 5.58 0.35 9.00
C VAL A 150 5.97 -1.03 8.49
N CYS A 151 7.21 -1.46 8.72
CA CYS A 151 7.81 -2.74 8.34
C CYS A 151 7.40 -3.23 6.93
N ALA A 152 7.36 -2.30 5.98
CA ALA A 152 6.84 -2.55 4.65
C ALA A 152 7.84 -3.28 3.75
N PRO A 153 7.43 -4.32 3.02
CA PRO A 153 8.17 -4.72 1.83
C PRO A 153 8.03 -3.62 0.76
N THR A 154 9.06 -3.48 -0.05
CA THR A 154 9.10 -2.53 -1.17
C THR A 154 9.39 -3.26 -2.47
N ASP A 155 9.01 -2.69 -3.60
CA ASP A 155 9.21 -3.29 -4.90
C ASP A 155 9.89 -2.33 -5.91
N GLN A 156 10.20 -2.89 -7.09
CA GLN A 156 10.86 -2.13 -8.14
C GLN A 156 9.96 -1.05 -8.75
N VAL A 157 8.63 -1.25 -8.74
CA VAL A 157 7.69 -0.26 -9.28
C VAL A 157 7.71 0.99 -8.42
N MET A 158 7.70 0.84 -7.08
CA MET A 158 7.81 1.95 -6.14
C MET A 158 9.13 2.73 -6.31
N THR A 159 10.25 2.01 -6.46
CA THR A 159 11.56 2.65 -6.63
C THR A 159 11.73 3.32 -8.00
N ALA A 160 11.13 2.76 -9.06
CA ALA A 160 11.11 3.38 -10.39
C ALA A 160 10.24 4.65 -10.44
N ASN A 161 9.21 4.72 -9.60
CA ASN A 161 8.29 5.86 -9.51
C ASN A 161 8.55 6.74 -8.27
N ILE A 162 9.77 6.78 -7.78
CA ILE A 162 10.14 7.46 -6.53
C ILE A 162 9.78 8.95 -6.52
N GLN A 163 9.72 9.60 -7.68
CA GLN A 163 9.33 11.00 -7.85
C GLN A 163 7.89 11.30 -7.38
N GLN A 164 7.01 10.29 -7.34
CA GLN A 164 5.64 10.47 -6.87
C GLN A 164 5.56 10.78 -5.36
N PHE A 165 6.63 10.47 -4.62
CA PHE A 165 6.71 10.74 -3.18
C PHE A 165 7.35 12.08 -2.81
N LYS A 166 7.77 12.89 -3.78
CA LYS A 166 8.62 14.08 -3.57
C LYS A 166 8.03 15.12 -2.61
N ASP A 167 6.70 15.31 -2.66
CA ASP A 167 5.99 16.37 -1.90
C ASP A 167 5.19 15.80 -0.69
N LEU A 168 5.33 14.49 -0.41
CA LEU A 168 4.61 13.86 0.68
C LEU A 168 5.32 14.05 2.03
N ASN A 169 4.58 14.42 3.07
CA ASN A 169 5.05 14.27 4.44
C ASN A 169 5.10 12.78 4.78
N MET A 170 6.30 12.22 4.91
CA MET A 170 6.51 10.77 4.96
C MET A 170 7.38 10.34 6.12
N LYS A 171 6.94 9.31 6.86
CA LYS A 171 7.78 8.57 7.80
C LYS A 171 7.74 7.08 7.48
N ILE A 172 8.90 6.46 7.50
CA ILE A 172 9.10 5.03 7.31
C ILE A 172 9.60 4.46 8.62
N PHE A 173 8.91 3.47 9.16
CA PHE A 173 9.25 2.81 10.41
C PHE A 173 9.62 1.37 10.14
N HIS A 174 10.69 0.86 10.79
CA HIS A 174 11.11 -0.52 10.64
C HIS A 174 11.82 -1.04 11.89
N GLY A 175 11.69 -2.35 12.16
CA GLY A 175 12.47 -3.03 13.19
C GLY A 175 13.87 -3.37 12.69
N GLY A 176 14.88 -3.06 13.50
CA GLY A 176 16.28 -3.36 13.14
C GLY A 176 16.61 -4.85 13.11
N MET A 177 15.80 -5.66 13.79
CA MET A 177 15.96 -7.12 13.87
C MET A 177 14.83 -7.86 13.11
N ASP A 178 14.15 -7.19 12.17
CA ASP A 178 13.08 -7.79 11.37
C ASP A 178 13.64 -8.88 10.44
N ASP A 179 13.23 -10.13 10.70
CA ASP A 179 13.64 -11.33 9.95
C ASP A 179 12.57 -11.82 8.95
N ILE A 180 11.43 -11.14 8.87
CA ILE A 180 10.32 -11.42 7.93
C ILE A 180 10.40 -10.49 6.73
N VAL A 181 10.45 -9.18 6.98
CA VAL A 181 10.72 -8.15 5.98
C VAL A 181 12.01 -7.46 6.39
N LEU A 182 13.10 -7.87 5.77
CA LEU A 182 14.44 -7.39 6.15
C LEU A 182 14.53 -5.86 6.12
N PRO A 183 15.21 -5.22 7.10
CA PRO A 183 15.34 -3.77 7.21
C PRO A 183 15.95 -3.12 5.96
N GLU A 184 16.69 -3.88 5.16
CA GLU A 184 17.23 -3.46 3.87
C GLU A 184 16.17 -2.96 2.89
N ASN A 185 14.92 -3.44 3.02
CA ASN A 185 13.78 -2.90 2.24
C ASN A 185 13.59 -1.42 2.52
N ALA A 186 13.53 -1.05 3.81
CA ALA A 186 13.37 0.34 4.24
C ALA A 186 14.61 1.17 3.88
N PHE A 187 15.83 0.65 4.10
CA PHE A 187 17.07 1.35 3.78
C PHE A 187 17.20 1.65 2.29
N LYS A 188 17.00 0.65 1.41
CA LYS A 188 17.08 0.82 -0.04
C LYS A 188 16.03 1.77 -0.58
N PHE A 189 14.80 1.68 -0.07
CA PHE A 189 13.74 2.60 -0.45
C PHE A 189 14.06 4.03 0.00
N TYR A 190 14.44 4.22 1.27
CA TYR A 190 14.81 5.53 1.80
C TYR A 190 16.03 6.15 1.08
N GLN A 191 17.04 5.35 0.74
CA GLN A 191 18.20 5.81 -0.03
C GLN A 191 17.80 6.40 -1.39
N LYS A 192 16.73 5.88 -2.02
CA LYS A 192 16.18 6.42 -3.26
C LYS A 192 15.25 7.60 -3.02
N LEU A 193 14.51 7.58 -1.91
CA LEU A 193 13.54 8.60 -1.56
C LEU A 193 14.18 9.90 -1.11
N HIS A 194 15.16 9.84 -0.21
CA HIS A 194 15.73 11.02 0.44
C HIS A 194 16.28 12.09 -0.52
N PRO A 195 16.93 11.75 -1.65
CA PRO A 195 17.35 12.76 -2.64
C PRO A 195 16.22 13.53 -3.31
N VAL A 196 15.01 12.95 -3.40
CA VAL A 196 13.84 13.57 -4.03
C VAL A 196 12.85 14.13 -3.00
N ASN A 197 12.86 13.62 -1.78
CA ASN A 197 12.09 14.10 -0.64
C ASN A 197 12.98 14.19 0.61
N PRO A 198 13.75 15.28 0.78
CA PRO A 198 14.65 15.45 1.93
C PRO A 198 13.93 15.55 3.28
N THR A 199 12.61 15.78 3.28
CA THR A 199 11.80 15.89 4.50
C THR A 199 11.25 14.53 4.97
N ALA A 200 11.39 13.48 4.15
CA ALA A 200 11.05 12.13 4.56
C ALA A 200 12.00 11.63 5.66
N GLU A 201 11.46 10.90 6.61
CA GLU A 201 12.24 10.35 7.73
C GLU A 201 12.20 8.81 7.70
N LEU A 202 13.34 8.20 8.02
CA LEU A 202 13.45 6.77 8.32
C LEU A 202 13.72 6.60 9.81
N VAL A 203 12.84 5.87 10.49
CA VAL A 203 12.93 5.56 11.91
C VAL A 203 13.16 4.06 12.07
N ILE A 204 14.31 3.68 12.62
CA ILE A 204 14.63 2.29 12.93
C ILE A 204 14.52 2.08 14.44
N PHE A 205 13.76 1.05 14.83
CA PHE A 205 13.73 0.55 16.21
C PHE A 205 14.77 -0.57 16.34
N PRO A 206 15.94 -0.32 16.93
CA PRO A 206 17.09 -1.23 16.80
C PRO A 206 16.85 -2.64 17.33
N ASN A 207 15.99 -2.75 18.34
CA ASN A 207 15.72 -4.01 19.05
C ASN A 207 14.38 -4.66 18.67
N ASP A 208 13.59 -4.02 17.78
CA ASP A 208 12.33 -4.57 17.33
C ASP A 208 12.57 -5.52 16.15
N ASN A 209 11.81 -6.60 16.14
CA ASN A 209 11.69 -7.50 14.99
C ASN A 209 10.54 -7.04 14.06
N HIS A 210 9.84 -7.98 13.39
CA HIS A 210 8.75 -7.63 12.46
C HIS A 210 7.60 -6.85 13.12
N ASN A 211 7.39 -6.99 14.43
CA ASN A 211 6.32 -6.32 15.17
C ASN A 211 6.60 -4.84 15.54
N SER A 212 7.49 -4.16 14.84
CA SER A 212 7.80 -2.73 15.04
C SER A 212 6.59 -1.78 14.99
N TRP A 213 5.42 -2.29 14.56
CA TRP A 213 4.15 -1.55 14.66
C TRP A 213 3.74 -1.27 16.10
N ASP A 214 4.10 -2.11 17.07
CA ASP A 214 3.79 -1.85 18.49
C ASP A 214 4.53 -0.60 18.95
N SER A 215 5.84 -0.49 18.71
CA SER A 215 6.63 0.72 19.01
C SER A 215 6.16 1.95 18.21
N THR A 216 5.69 1.73 16.98
CA THR A 216 5.21 2.82 16.12
C THR A 216 3.87 3.36 16.59
N TYR A 217 2.85 2.51 16.75
CA TYR A 217 1.48 2.97 17.06
C TYR A 217 1.25 3.29 18.53
N SER A 218 2.06 2.77 19.46
CA SER A 218 2.03 3.19 20.86
C SER A 218 2.72 4.55 21.11
N ASN A 219 3.39 5.10 20.10
CA ASN A 219 4.06 6.40 20.22
C ASN A 219 3.11 7.56 19.92
N PRO A 220 2.76 8.41 20.90
CA PRO A 220 1.88 9.56 20.69
C PRO A 220 2.42 10.57 19.67
N GLN A 221 3.75 10.67 19.52
CA GLN A 221 4.40 11.56 18.55
C GLN A 221 4.04 11.22 17.11
N LEU A 222 3.70 9.98 16.78
CA LEU A 222 3.20 9.61 15.47
C LEU A 222 1.92 10.39 15.14
N TYR A 223 0.94 10.35 16.05
CA TYR A 223 -0.35 11.01 15.85
C TYR A 223 -0.22 12.53 15.87
N GLU A 224 0.57 13.09 16.78
CA GLU A 224 0.87 14.52 16.83
C GLU A 224 1.49 15.00 15.51
N TRP A 225 2.46 14.25 14.98
CA TRP A 225 3.06 14.56 13.69
C TRP A 225 2.06 14.44 12.54
N MET A 226 1.30 13.33 12.41
CA MET A 226 0.32 13.17 11.35
C MET A 226 -0.69 14.33 11.39
N LEU A 227 -1.31 14.57 12.54
CA LEU A 227 -2.37 15.55 12.70
C LEU A 227 -1.90 17.01 12.56
N SER A 228 -0.59 17.27 12.70
CA SER A 228 0.01 18.58 12.41
C SER A 228 0.11 18.88 10.92
N LYS A 229 0.00 17.85 10.05
CA LYS A 229 0.14 18.01 8.61
C LYS A 229 -1.22 18.32 7.97
N LYS A 230 -1.18 19.21 7.00
CA LYS A 230 -2.34 19.61 6.22
C LYS A 230 -1.91 19.82 4.78
N LYS A 231 -2.72 19.38 3.84
CA LYS A 231 -2.49 19.67 2.43
C LYS A 231 -2.84 21.13 2.14
N GLU A 232 -1.96 21.77 1.44
CA GLU A 232 -2.28 23.04 0.80
C GLU A 232 -3.31 22.80 -0.32
N LYS A 233 -4.21 23.76 -0.51
CA LYS A 233 -5.26 23.69 -1.53
C LYS A 233 -4.69 23.92 -2.91
#